data_12c1bacb9768f8eb53ec52e3116d05bd
#
_entry.id   12c1bacb9768f8eb53ec52e3116d05bd
#
_cell.length_a   1.000
_cell.length_b   1.000
_cell.length_c   1.000
_cell.angle_alpha   90.00
_cell.angle_beta   90.00
_cell.angle_gamma   90.00
#
_symmetry.space_group_name_H-M   'P 1'
#
loop_
_entity.id
_entity.type
_entity.pdbx_description
1 polymer ?
#
loop_
_entity_poly.entity_id
_entity_poly.type
_entity_poly.pdbx_seq_one_letter_code
_entity_poly.pdbx_strand_id
1 'polypeptide(L)'
;GIYYLSANDQLKFNSELSWDNGDNFGIDSKDPQDYGEYNGGSENLTVKNAGYHLVVVTCELSADKKTIVKKVAISQPRVYVLGDCGMGWSAYDEAWKFRETGGVFTSPAVKAGNLRLCVRLTDTWGADNSWQSEFNIFNGKIEFRGKGGDQTAVPVTVGQVVSLDFRTNSGSIQ
;
A
#
# COMPACT_ATOMS: atom_id res chain seq x y z
N GLY A 1 2.65 -3.81 1.05
CA GLY A 1 2.87 -2.99 2.24
C GLY A 1 3.59 -1.69 1.94
N ILE A 2 3.52 -0.77 2.89
CA ILE A 2 4.28 0.50 2.85
C ILE A 2 5.43 0.39 3.83
N TYR A 3 6.66 0.60 3.33
CA TYR A 3 7.88 0.46 4.11
C TYR A 3 8.78 1.68 3.92
N TYR A 4 9.45 2.13 4.98
CA TYR A 4 10.59 3.02 4.83
C TYR A 4 11.82 2.16 4.55
N LEU A 5 12.43 2.37 3.40
CA LEU A 5 13.62 1.64 2.94
C LEU A 5 14.78 2.62 2.80
N SER A 6 15.96 2.18 3.14
CA SER A 6 17.19 2.93 2.98
C SER A 6 17.79 2.69 1.59
N ALA A 7 18.62 3.62 1.14
CA ALA A 7 19.38 3.39 -0.09
C ALA A 7 20.26 2.14 0.05
N ASN A 8 20.30 1.32 -0.98
CA ASN A 8 20.97 0.02 -1.05
C ASN A 8 20.33 -1.11 -0.22
N ASP A 9 19.18 -0.88 0.42
CA ASP A 9 18.41 -2.00 0.96
C ASP A 9 18.04 -2.97 -0.16
N GLN A 10 18.13 -4.26 0.16
CA GLN A 10 17.82 -5.34 -0.78
C GLN A 10 16.59 -6.10 -0.32
N LEU A 11 15.66 -6.29 -1.23
CA LEU A 11 14.41 -7.02 -0.99
C LEU A 11 14.39 -8.31 -1.78
N LYS A 12 13.94 -9.37 -1.12
CA LYS A 12 13.59 -10.64 -1.71
C LYS A 12 12.33 -11.16 -1.02
N PHE A 13 11.57 -11.96 -1.71
CA PHE A 13 10.26 -12.40 -1.28
C PHE A 13 10.24 -13.89 -1.02
N ASN A 14 9.47 -14.33 -0.03
CA ASN A 14 9.23 -15.73 0.24
C ASN A 14 7.74 -15.93 0.49
N SER A 15 7.19 -17.06 0.05
CA SER A 15 5.81 -17.44 0.32
C SER A 15 5.58 -17.84 1.78
N GLU A 16 6.64 -18.10 2.54
CA GLU A 16 6.59 -18.47 3.96
C GLU A 16 7.55 -17.62 4.81
N LEU A 17 7.43 -17.70 6.12
CA LEU A 17 8.27 -16.96 7.07
C LEU A 17 9.66 -17.57 7.32
N SER A 18 10.06 -18.54 6.48
CA SER A 18 11.35 -19.22 6.58
C SER A 18 12.02 -19.28 5.21
N TRP A 19 13.32 -18.97 5.15
CA TRP A 19 14.10 -19.08 3.92
C TRP A 19 14.39 -20.53 3.50
N ASP A 20 14.30 -21.48 4.42
CA ASP A 20 14.55 -22.89 4.17
C ASP A 20 13.34 -23.59 3.56
N ASN A 21 12.15 -22.99 3.71
CA ASN A 21 10.89 -23.46 3.18
C ASN A 21 10.25 -22.40 2.32
N GLY A 22 9.30 -22.82 1.48
CA GLY A 22 8.55 -21.92 0.63
C GLY A 22 9.27 -21.58 -0.67
N ASP A 23 8.63 -20.70 -1.42
CA ASP A 23 9.04 -20.32 -2.77
C ASP A 23 9.71 -18.95 -2.73
N ASN A 24 11.03 -18.96 -2.71
CA ASN A 24 11.85 -17.75 -2.70
C ASN A 24 11.94 -17.16 -4.12
N PHE A 25 11.70 -15.88 -4.24
CA PHE A 25 11.85 -15.16 -5.50
C PHE A 25 12.26 -13.70 -5.29
N GLY A 26 12.80 -13.12 -6.31
CA GLY A 26 13.13 -11.70 -6.41
C GLY A 26 12.50 -11.10 -7.65
N ILE A 27 13.29 -10.35 -8.41
CA ILE A 27 12.88 -9.72 -9.67
C ILE A 27 13.73 -10.23 -10.84
N ASP A 28 13.30 -9.95 -12.06
CA ASP A 28 13.97 -10.34 -13.32
C ASP A 28 14.99 -9.30 -13.82
N SER A 29 15.32 -8.27 -13.02
CA SER A 29 16.25 -7.20 -13.36
C SER A 29 17.41 -7.12 -12.38
N LYS A 30 18.61 -6.85 -12.90
CA LYS A 30 19.83 -6.60 -12.09
C LYS A 30 20.04 -5.12 -11.76
N ASP A 31 19.29 -4.24 -12.40
CA ASP A 31 19.48 -2.80 -12.22
C ASP A 31 18.72 -2.30 -10.98
N PRO A 32 19.37 -1.55 -10.08
CA PRO A 32 18.69 -0.88 -8.99
C PRO A 32 17.63 0.09 -9.50
N GLN A 33 16.42 -0.02 -8.99
CA GLN A 33 15.31 0.84 -9.37
C GLN A 33 14.62 1.39 -8.12
N ASP A 34 14.22 2.66 -8.16
CA ASP A 34 13.39 3.20 -7.10
C ASP A 34 11.93 2.76 -7.25
N TYR A 35 11.46 2.80 -8.50
CA TYR A 35 10.08 2.49 -8.84
C TYR A 35 10.02 1.72 -10.16
N GLY A 36 9.10 0.78 -10.24
CA GLY A 36 8.91 -0.01 -11.44
C GLY A 36 8.04 -1.25 -11.19
N GLU A 37 7.75 -1.94 -12.27
CA GLU A 37 7.07 -3.25 -12.26
C GLU A 37 8.01 -4.29 -12.86
N TYR A 38 8.14 -5.43 -12.18
CA TYR A 38 9.06 -6.50 -12.52
C TYR A 38 8.33 -7.84 -12.51
N ASN A 39 8.77 -8.74 -13.37
CA ASN A 39 8.39 -10.14 -13.21
C ASN A 39 9.18 -10.78 -12.06
N GLY A 40 8.65 -11.86 -11.51
CA GLY A 40 9.37 -12.67 -10.54
C GLY A 40 10.63 -13.27 -11.17
N GLY A 41 11.73 -13.24 -10.44
CA GLY A 41 13.03 -13.73 -10.88
C GLY A 41 13.95 -14.08 -9.71
N SER A 42 15.24 -14.18 -9.99
CA SER A 42 16.25 -14.57 -8.99
C SER A 42 17.01 -13.40 -8.37
N GLU A 43 16.94 -12.21 -8.98
CA GLU A 43 17.71 -11.06 -8.53
C GLU A 43 17.04 -10.36 -7.33
N ASN A 44 17.83 -9.74 -6.46
CA ASN A 44 17.30 -8.90 -5.41
C ASN A 44 16.81 -7.57 -6.00
N LEU A 45 15.67 -7.08 -5.52
CA LEU A 45 15.28 -5.70 -5.77
C LEU A 45 16.13 -4.81 -4.88
N THR A 46 16.95 -3.93 -5.46
CA THR A 46 17.80 -3.00 -4.72
C THR A 46 17.19 -1.60 -4.75
N VAL A 47 16.99 -1.02 -3.58
CA VAL A 47 16.47 0.34 -3.43
C VAL A 47 17.55 1.36 -3.76
N LYS A 48 17.26 2.32 -4.63
CA LYS A 48 18.21 3.35 -5.05
C LYS A 48 18.21 4.55 -4.12
N ASN A 49 17.04 5.07 -3.78
CA ASN A 49 16.91 6.23 -2.90
C ASN A 49 16.14 5.86 -1.63
N ALA A 50 16.59 6.40 -0.49
CA ALA A 50 15.88 6.23 0.77
C ALA A 50 14.52 6.93 0.73
N GLY A 51 13.52 6.31 1.39
CA GLY A 51 12.17 6.88 1.48
C GLY A 51 11.10 5.83 1.72
N TYR A 52 9.86 6.28 1.68
CA TYR A 52 8.71 5.37 1.75
C TYR A 52 8.44 4.73 0.39
N HIS A 53 8.30 3.42 0.40
CA HIS A 53 8.01 2.62 -0.77
C HIS A 53 6.77 1.78 -0.54
N LEU A 54 5.86 1.80 -1.52
CA LEU A 54 4.78 0.83 -1.63
C LEU A 54 5.32 -0.38 -2.41
N VAL A 55 5.31 -1.54 -1.75
CA VAL A 55 5.68 -2.81 -2.37
C VAL A 55 4.43 -3.67 -2.54
N VAL A 56 4.13 -4.04 -3.77
CA VAL A 56 3.00 -4.89 -4.14
C VAL A 56 3.52 -6.15 -4.80
N VAL A 57 3.17 -7.29 -4.24
CA VAL A 57 3.44 -8.61 -4.84
C VAL A 57 2.13 -9.20 -5.30
N THR A 58 2.06 -9.58 -6.57
CA THR A 58 0.92 -10.30 -7.14
C THR A 58 1.33 -11.70 -7.59
N CYS A 59 0.46 -12.67 -7.33
CA CYS A 59 0.62 -14.04 -7.77
C CYS A 59 -0.66 -14.46 -8.50
N GLU A 60 -0.53 -14.77 -9.77
CA GLU A 60 -1.64 -15.14 -10.64
C GLU A 60 -1.36 -16.46 -11.32
N LEU A 61 -2.39 -17.26 -11.62
CA LEU A 61 -2.24 -18.42 -12.49
C LEU A 61 -1.97 -17.98 -13.93
N SER A 62 -1.00 -18.62 -14.59
CA SER A 62 -0.79 -18.46 -16.02
C SER A 62 -2.05 -18.80 -16.83
N ALA A 63 -2.12 -18.31 -18.06
CA ALA A 63 -3.28 -18.56 -18.93
C ALA A 63 -3.58 -20.04 -19.14
N ASP A 64 -2.55 -20.89 -19.18
CA ASP A 64 -2.66 -22.34 -19.28
C ASP A 64 -2.89 -23.05 -17.93
N LYS A 65 -2.97 -22.28 -16.83
CA LYS A 65 -3.18 -22.73 -15.44
C LYS A 65 -2.13 -23.72 -14.90
N LYS A 66 -0.93 -23.71 -15.46
CA LYS A 66 0.14 -24.65 -15.06
C LYS A 66 1.18 -24.04 -14.15
N THR A 67 1.34 -22.72 -14.16
CA THR A 67 2.37 -22.03 -13.41
C THR A 67 1.80 -20.82 -12.67
N ILE A 68 2.47 -20.40 -11.60
CA ILE A 68 2.17 -19.15 -10.90
C ILE A 68 3.08 -18.05 -11.47
N VAL A 69 2.47 -17.05 -12.07
CA VAL A 69 3.17 -15.84 -12.51
C VAL A 69 3.25 -14.88 -11.33
N LYS A 70 4.46 -14.51 -10.97
CA LYS A 70 4.74 -13.57 -9.88
C LYS A 70 5.16 -12.24 -10.48
N LYS A 71 4.65 -11.15 -9.91
CA LYS A 71 5.05 -9.79 -10.24
C LYS A 71 5.32 -9.00 -8.98
N VAL A 72 6.25 -8.09 -9.06
CA VAL A 72 6.60 -7.15 -7.99
C VAL A 72 6.48 -5.74 -8.55
N ALA A 73 5.65 -4.92 -7.93
CA ALA A 73 5.59 -3.50 -8.23
C ALA A 73 6.09 -2.72 -7.01
N ILE A 74 6.95 -1.74 -7.26
CA ILE A 74 7.44 -0.82 -6.26
C ILE A 74 7.16 0.61 -6.72
N SER A 75 6.57 1.42 -5.85
CA SER A 75 6.17 2.79 -6.19
C SER A 75 6.17 3.69 -4.96
N GLN A 76 6.00 5.00 -5.17
CA GLN A 76 5.67 5.91 -4.08
C GLN A 76 4.31 5.55 -3.48
N PRO A 77 4.16 5.54 -2.14
CA PRO A 77 2.86 5.34 -1.53
C PRO A 77 1.90 6.47 -1.89
N ARG A 78 0.73 6.11 -2.40
CA ARG A 78 -0.36 7.03 -2.68
C ARG A 78 -1.56 6.63 -1.83
N VAL A 79 -1.74 7.34 -0.73
CA VAL A 79 -2.78 7.10 0.27
C VAL A 79 -3.89 8.11 0.08
N TYR A 80 -5.15 7.66 0.19
CA TYR A 80 -6.32 8.49 -0.05
C TYR A 80 -7.38 8.32 1.04
N VAL A 81 -8.16 9.39 1.26
CA VAL A 81 -9.42 9.31 2.01
C VAL A 81 -10.51 8.83 1.04
N LEU A 82 -11.08 7.67 1.32
CA LEU A 82 -12.08 6.99 0.50
C LEU A 82 -13.50 7.26 1.04
N GLY A 83 -14.49 7.09 0.19
CA GLY A 83 -15.90 7.14 0.58
C GLY A 83 -16.45 8.53 0.80
N ASP A 84 -17.54 8.63 1.55
CA ASP A 84 -18.35 9.85 1.69
C ASP A 84 -17.61 10.98 2.41
N CYS A 85 -16.67 10.65 3.30
CA CYS A 85 -15.84 11.63 3.99
C CYS A 85 -14.66 12.15 3.14
N GLY A 86 -14.45 11.59 1.94
CA GLY A 86 -13.32 11.88 1.04
C GLY A 86 -13.70 11.96 -0.42
N MET A 87 -12.95 11.22 -1.25
CA MET A 87 -13.01 11.25 -2.72
C MET A 87 -14.22 10.52 -3.33
N GLY A 88 -15.07 9.86 -2.53
CA GLY A 88 -16.09 8.97 -3.05
C GLY A 88 -15.55 7.59 -3.43
N TRP A 89 -16.22 6.90 -4.37
CA TRP A 89 -15.98 5.49 -4.67
C TRP A 89 -15.54 5.20 -6.12
N SER A 90 -15.69 6.19 -7.02
CA SER A 90 -15.61 5.95 -8.47
C SER A 90 -14.27 6.31 -9.11
N ALA A 91 -13.50 7.23 -8.54
CA ALA A 91 -12.23 7.67 -9.12
C ALA A 91 -11.29 8.19 -8.03
N TYR A 92 -9.98 8.01 -8.24
CA TYR A 92 -8.96 8.66 -7.42
C TYR A 92 -8.94 10.16 -7.70
N ASP A 93 -8.99 10.95 -6.63
CA ASP A 93 -8.94 12.41 -6.68
C ASP A 93 -7.78 12.92 -5.83
N GLU A 94 -6.83 13.58 -6.47
CA GLU A 94 -5.61 14.10 -5.84
C GLU A 94 -5.90 15.11 -4.71
N ALA A 95 -7.08 15.74 -4.70
CA ALA A 95 -7.50 16.59 -3.59
C ALA A 95 -7.64 15.83 -2.26
N TRP A 96 -7.81 14.51 -2.31
CA TRP A 96 -7.99 13.64 -1.15
C TRP A 96 -6.77 12.76 -0.84
N LYS A 97 -5.66 13.03 -1.53
CA LYS A 97 -4.40 12.33 -1.30
C LYS A 97 -3.70 12.89 -0.06
N PHE A 98 -3.17 11.97 0.74
CA PHE A 98 -2.29 12.31 1.86
C PHE A 98 -0.99 12.92 1.36
N ARG A 99 -0.44 13.82 2.17
CA ARG A 99 0.91 14.38 1.99
C ARG A 99 1.83 13.80 3.04
N GLU A 100 2.99 13.32 2.61
CA GLU A 100 4.04 12.87 3.51
C GLU A 100 4.97 14.04 3.85
N THR A 101 5.24 14.23 5.14
CA THR A 101 6.20 15.22 5.65
C THR A 101 6.86 14.67 6.91
N GLY A 102 8.18 14.51 6.88
CA GLY A 102 8.94 14.05 8.05
C GLY A 102 8.58 12.65 8.53
N GLY A 103 8.08 11.80 7.66
CA GLY A 103 7.69 10.42 7.97
C GLY A 103 6.21 10.25 8.34
N VAL A 104 5.46 11.32 8.44
CA VAL A 104 4.03 11.32 8.75
C VAL A 104 3.22 11.64 7.49
N PHE A 105 2.24 10.80 7.21
CA PHE A 105 1.26 11.02 6.15
C PHE A 105 0.04 11.74 6.74
N THR A 106 -0.30 12.90 6.20
CA THR A 106 -1.41 13.73 6.71
C THR A 106 -2.45 13.91 5.61
N SER A 107 -3.73 13.68 5.94
CA SER A 107 -4.85 13.87 5.03
C SER A 107 -5.19 15.36 4.85
N PRO A 108 -5.92 15.72 3.79
CA PRO A 108 -6.75 16.92 3.82
C PRO A 108 -7.79 16.84 4.96
N ALA A 109 -8.39 17.97 5.30
CA ALA A 109 -9.54 17.99 6.21
C ALA A 109 -10.70 17.17 5.62
N VAL A 110 -11.22 16.21 6.38
CA VAL A 110 -12.28 15.31 5.90
C VAL A 110 -13.66 15.95 5.97
N LYS A 111 -14.61 15.40 5.22
CA LYS A 111 -16.04 15.67 5.40
C LYS A 111 -16.57 14.79 6.55
N ALA A 112 -17.75 15.13 7.07
CA ALA A 112 -18.44 14.24 8.01
C ALA A 112 -18.84 12.93 7.35
N GLY A 113 -18.72 11.83 8.06
CA GLY A 113 -19.05 10.49 7.55
C GLY A 113 -18.30 9.39 8.27
N ASN A 114 -18.25 8.22 7.66
CA ASN A 114 -17.45 7.10 8.13
C ASN A 114 -16.09 7.10 7.40
N LEU A 115 -15.01 7.20 8.17
CA LEU A 115 -13.66 7.18 7.64
C LEU A 115 -13.38 5.84 6.95
N ARG A 116 -12.84 5.93 5.76
CA ARG A 116 -12.22 4.83 5.02
C ARG A 116 -10.96 5.36 4.34
N LEU A 117 -9.93 4.56 4.37
CA LEU A 117 -8.63 4.89 3.82
C LEU A 117 -8.21 3.80 2.85
N CYS A 118 -7.49 4.16 1.80
CA CYS A 118 -6.93 3.17 0.88
C CYS A 118 -5.57 3.59 0.35
N VAL A 119 -4.84 2.61 -0.16
CA VAL A 119 -3.61 2.82 -0.91
C VAL A 119 -3.88 2.50 -2.38
N ARG A 120 -3.52 3.40 -3.29
CA ARG A 120 -3.55 3.09 -4.72
C ARG A 120 -2.39 2.15 -5.05
N LEU A 121 -2.70 0.89 -5.32
CA LEU A 121 -1.69 -0.16 -5.49
C LEU A 121 -0.92 -0.03 -6.80
N THR A 122 -1.62 0.22 -7.92
CA THR A 122 -1.01 0.40 -9.25
C THR A 122 -1.75 1.49 -10.03
N ASP A 123 -1.20 1.95 -11.15
CA ASP A 123 -1.85 2.92 -12.03
C ASP A 123 -2.99 2.30 -12.86
N THR A 124 -2.97 0.99 -13.01
CA THR A 124 -3.97 0.24 -13.79
C THR A 124 -5.23 -0.07 -13.01
N TRP A 125 -5.20 -0.01 -11.68
CA TRP A 125 -6.36 -0.27 -10.84
C TRP A 125 -7.15 1.02 -10.62
N GLY A 126 -8.43 0.97 -10.94
CA GLY A 126 -9.37 2.04 -10.63
C GLY A 126 -9.72 2.12 -9.14
N ALA A 127 -10.42 3.16 -8.73
CA ALA A 127 -10.84 3.35 -7.35
C ALA A 127 -11.88 2.31 -6.88
N ASP A 128 -12.58 1.66 -7.80
CA ASP A 128 -13.48 0.53 -7.55
C ASP A 128 -12.79 -0.69 -6.96
N ASN A 129 -11.47 -0.82 -7.14
CA ASN A 129 -10.64 -1.85 -6.52
C ASN A 129 -10.00 -1.42 -5.18
N SER A 130 -10.29 -0.22 -4.70
CA SER A 130 -9.70 0.35 -3.48
C SER A 130 -9.93 -0.51 -2.22
N TRP A 131 -11.02 -1.28 -2.17
CA TRP A 131 -11.30 -2.21 -1.08
C TRP A 131 -10.22 -3.25 -0.85
N GLN A 132 -9.40 -3.58 -1.86
CA GLN A 132 -8.29 -4.54 -1.76
C GLN A 132 -7.10 -4.00 -0.97
N SER A 133 -7.02 -2.68 -0.83
CA SER A 133 -5.99 -1.99 -0.07
C SER A 133 -6.56 -1.10 1.04
N GLU A 134 -7.83 -1.31 1.34
CA GLU A 134 -8.55 -0.55 2.36
C GLU A 134 -7.97 -0.83 3.75
N PHE A 135 -7.91 0.22 4.55
CA PHE A 135 -7.51 0.14 5.96
C PHE A 135 -8.20 1.24 6.77
N ASN A 136 -8.10 1.15 8.08
CA ASN A 136 -8.61 2.17 8.98
C ASN A 136 -7.73 2.26 10.24
N ILE A 137 -8.10 3.17 11.15
CA ILE A 137 -7.42 3.38 12.42
C ILE A 137 -8.31 2.87 13.54
N PHE A 138 -7.83 1.86 14.27
CA PHE A 138 -8.49 1.34 15.46
C PHE A 138 -7.54 1.41 16.66
N ASN A 139 -7.97 2.03 17.75
CA ASN A 139 -7.16 2.19 18.96
C ASN A 139 -5.76 2.78 18.68
N GLY A 140 -5.68 3.73 17.76
CA GLY A 140 -4.43 4.38 17.38
C GLY A 140 -3.52 3.53 16.48
N LYS A 141 -3.98 2.39 15.98
CA LYS A 141 -3.22 1.51 15.06
C LYS A 141 -3.86 1.45 13.69
N ILE A 142 -3.01 1.32 12.67
CA ILE A 142 -3.42 1.08 11.29
C ILE A 142 -3.76 -0.40 11.14
N GLU A 143 -4.99 -0.71 10.74
CA GLU A 143 -5.45 -2.08 10.50
C GLU A 143 -5.97 -2.22 9.08
N PHE A 144 -5.32 -3.09 8.29
CA PHE A 144 -5.75 -3.39 6.93
C PHE A 144 -6.96 -4.33 6.94
N ARG A 145 -7.90 -4.06 6.03
CA ARG A 145 -9.09 -4.88 5.83
C ARG A 145 -8.75 -6.32 5.41
N GLY A 146 -7.72 -6.50 4.60
CA GLY A 146 -7.35 -7.80 4.07
C GLY A 146 -8.45 -8.38 3.18
N LYS A 147 -8.68 -9.69 3.30
CA LYS A 147 -9.75 -10.42 2.57
C LYS A 147 -11.07 -10.48 3.33
N GLY A 148 -11.18 -9.77 4.45
CA GLY A 148 -12.38 -9.75 5.29
C GLY A 148 -13.54 -8.97 4.71
N GLY A 149 -14.65 -8.97 5.45
CA GLY A 149 -15.79 -8.09 5.20
C GLY A 149 -15.45 -6.61 5.49
N ASP A 150 -16.44 -5.75 5.44
CA ASP A 150 -16.25 -4.33 5.77
C ASP A 150 -15.75 -4.17 7.21
N GLN A 151 -14.80 -3.27 7.38
CA GLN A 151 -14.33 -2.89 8.71
C GLN A 151 -15.41 -2.11 9.47
N THR A 152 -15.35 -2.14 10.79
CA THR A 152 -16.21 -1.33 11.65
C THR A 152 -16.10 0.16 11.26
N ALA A 153 -17.24 0.84 11.23
CA ALA A 153 -17.28 2.26 10.92
C ALA A 153 -16.52 3.09 11.97
N VAL A 154 -15.73 4.04 11.49
CA VAL A 154 -15.04 5.04 12.31
C VAL A 154 -15.63 6.40 11.96
N PRO A 155 -16.57 6.92 12.76
CA PRO A 155 -17.22 8.19 12.45
C PRO A 155 -16.22 9.35 12.58
N VAL A 156 -16.29 10.27 11.62
CA VAL A 156 -15.52 11.52 11.61
C VAL A 156 -16.42 12.72 11.39
N THR A 157 -15.99 13.86 11.87
CA THR A 157 -16.66 15.14 11.68
C THR A 157 -15.93 16.02 10.68
N VAL A 158 -16.64 16.99 10.12
CA VAL A 158 -16.04 17.91 9.15
C VAL A 158 -14.86 18.65 9.75
N GLY A 159 -13.78 18.74 9.00
CA GLY A 159 -12.58 19.49 9.38
C GLY A 159 -11.53 18.65 10.12
N GLN A 160 -11.86 17.43 10.56
CA GLN A 160 -10.85 16.55 11.16
C GLN A 160 -9.77 16.18 10.15
N VAL A 161 -8.57 15.93 10.65
CA VAL A 161 -7.39 15.54 9.88
C VAL A 161 -6.88 14.19 10.38
N VAL A 162 -6.55 13.31 9.45
CA VAL A 162 -5.99 11.98 9.74
C VAL A 162 -4.48 12.03 9.58
N SER A 163 -3.76 11.53 10.57
CA SER A 163 -2.31 11.38 10.53
C SER A 163 -1.93 9.90 10.64
N LEU A 164 -0.98 9.43 9.81
CA LEU A 164 -0.52 8.06 9.74
C LEU A 164 1.00 8.01 9.81
N ASP A 165 1.53 7.12 10.63
CA ASP A 165 2.94 6.74 10.64
C ASP A 165 3.07 5.24 10.36
N PHE A 166 3.49 4.89 9.15
CA PHE A 166 3.65 3.49 8.73
C PHE A 166 4.88 2.81 9.34
N ARG A 167 5.81 3.55 9.94
CA ARG A 167 6.99 2.96 10.63
C ARG A 167 6.60 2.37 11.97
N THR A 168 5.70 3.06 12.67
CA THR A 168 5.19 2.65 13.99
C THR A 168 3.86 1.93 13.90
N ASN A 169 3.30 1.82 12.70
CA ASN A 169 1.96 1.27 12.43
C ASN A 169 0.87 2.00 13.24
N SER A 170 0.97 3.33 13.35
CA SER A 170 0.07 4.13 14.15
C SER A 170 -0.66 5.18 13.33
N GLY A 171 -1.83 5.60 13.84
CA GLY A 171 -2.62 6.67 13.24
C GLY A 171 -3.47 7.40 14.26
N SER A 172 -3.84 8.63 13.93
CA SER A 172 -4.72 9.47 14.76
C SER A 172 -5.69 10.27 13.91
N ILE A 173 -6.79 10.67 14.52
CA ILE A 173 -7.83 11.53 13.95
C ILE A 173 -7.98 12.72 14.91
N GLN A 174 -7.77 13.93 14.42
CA GLN A 174 -7.79 15.17 15.22
C GLN A 174 -8.72 16.20 14.63
#